data_1114486f063b59afeefd4aa2444da72b
#
_entry.id   1114486f063b59afeefd4aa2444da72b
#
_cell.length_a   1.000
_cell.length_b   1.000
_cell.length_c   1.000
_cell.angle_alpha   90.00
_cell.angle_beta   90.00
_cell.angle_gamma   90.00
#
_symmetry.space_group_name_H-M   'P 1'
#
loop_
_entity.id
_entity.type
_entity.pdbx_description
1 polymer ?
#
loop_
_entity_poly.entity_id
_entity_poly.type
_entity_poly.pdbx_seq_one_letter_code
_entity_poly.pdbx_strand_id
1 'polypeptide(L)'
;MQHEITASAPLLDKKGNLREPGYAKRLLPIYRRADIKAPVARIKEWDYYLVTNDHFAVALTIADNGYMGLDSVSFLQFDEGWQMTRSPMRAFPMGRTGLPETSAAGDTASSGKRHALVFRHVPGGRELTFRMEDFLNRDTIEGHLLLTQEPEESMVICTPFDKPGHFYYNQKINCMRAAGTVRIGGQTYTFDPADSFGVLDWGRGVWTYHNTWYWGSASGQVDGVPFGWNIGYGFGDTSAASENMLFYGGRAHKLGQVTFHIPMAGKREDYLAPWRFTSDDGRFEMDFAPILDRAACTDVKLIKSDQHQVFGRFTGTALLDDGTPVRVKDLLGFAEKVENKW
;
A
#
# COMPACT_ATOMS: atom_id res chain seq x y z
N MET A 1 8.34 -3.30 -24.22
CA MET A 1 7.81 -4.42 -23.39
C MET A 1 8.42 -4.26 -22.00
N GLN A 2 7.64 -4.33 -20.94
CA GLN A 2 8.15 -4.23 -19.57
C GLN A 2 8.95 -5.49 -19.19
N HIS A 3 10.01 -5.32 -18.38
CA HIS A 3 10.88 -6.43 -18.00
C HIS A 3 10.29 -7.23 -16.85
N GLU A 4 10.02 -8.52 -17.07
CA GLU A 4 9.56 -9.46 -16.04
C GLU A 4 10.73 -10.26 -15.46
N ILE A 5 10.89 -10.20 -14.14
CA ILE A 5 11.84 -11.00 -13.37
C ILE A 5 11.21 -12.38 -13.16
N THR A 6 11.83 -13.42 -13.71
CA THR A 6 11.29 -14.79 -13.71
C THR A 6 12.08 -15.77 -12.84
N ALA A 7 13.26 -15.36 -12.35
CA ALA A 7 14.14 -16.22 -11.54
C ALA A 7 14.48 -15.57 -10.19
N SER A 8 14.58 -16.39 -9.15
CA SER A 8 15.01 -15.93 -7.85
C SER A 8 16.51 -15.64 -7.82
N ALA A 9 16.88 -14.46 -7.36
CA ALA A 9 18.27 -14.01 -7.23
C ALA A 9 18.39 -12.98 -6.10
N PRO A 10 19.60 -12.71 -5.56
CA PRO A 10 19.81 -11.60 -4.65
C PRO A 10 19.35 -10.28 -5.28
N LEU A 11 18.61 -9.48 -4.54
CA LEU A 11 18.07 -8.19 -4.99
C LEU A 11 19.18 -7.22 -5.40
N LEU A 12 20.27 -7.16 -4.62
CA LEU A 12 21.35 -6.21 -4.78
C LEU A 12 22.64 -6.88 -5.25
N ASP A 13 23.45 -6.14 -6.00
CA ASP A 13 24.82 -6.50 -6.33
C ASP A 13 25.79 -6.20 -5.17
N LYS A 14 27.07 -6.54 -5.34
CA LYS A 14 28.12 -6.30 -4.34
C LYS A 14 28.34 -4.81 -4.02
N LYS A 15 27.86 -3.90 -4.90
CA LYS A 15 27.96 -2.45 -4.73
C LYS A 15 26.69 -1.86 -4.11
N GLY A 16 25.65 -2.67 -3.88
CA GLY A 16 24.37 -2.25 -3.31
C GLY A 16 23.38 -1.67 -4.33
N ASN A 17 23.60 -1.88 -5.63
CA ASN A 17 22.65 -1.49 -6.67
C ASN A 17 21.68 -2.65 -6.95
N LEU A 18 20.47 -2.33 -7.45
CA LEU A 18 19.58 -3.34 -7.99
C LEU A 18 20.27 -4.14 -9.11
N ARG A 19 20.20 -5.46 -9.01
CA ARG A 19 20.77 -6.36 -10.03
C ARG A 19 19.91 -6.38 -11.28
N GLU A 20 18.60 -6.34 -11.09
CA GLU A 20 17.63 -6.55 -12.15
C GLU A 20 16.40 -5.65 -11.89
N PRO A 21 16.37 -4.41 -12.44
CA PRO A 21 15.16 -3.60 -12.43
C PRO A 21 14.06 -4.24 -13.25
N GLY A 22 12.83 -4.25 -12.71
CA GLY A 22 11.71 -4.90 -13.38
C GLY A 22 10.59 -5.24 -12.41
N TYR A 23 9.60 -6.01 -12.88
CA TYR A 23 8.50 -6.52 -12.06
C TYR A 23 8.52 -8.04 -11.97
N ALA A 24 7.87 -8.59 -10.96
CA ALA A 24 7.56 -10.01 -10.86
C ALA A 24 6.12 -10.19 -10.36
N LYS A 25 5.56 -11.37 -10.57
CA LYS A 25 4.24 -11.76 -10.04
C LYS A 25 4.32 -12.50 -8.71
N ARG A 26 5.55 -12.75 -8.23
CA ARG A 26 5.86 -13.42 -6.95
C ARG A 26 7.12 -12.79 -6.35
N LEU A 27 7.32 -12.95 -5.04
CA LEU A 27 8.50 -12.42 -4.33
C LEU A 27 9.75 -13.23 -4.69
N LEU A 28 10.29 -13.00 -5.91
CA LEU A 28 11.47 -13.70 -6.43
C LEU A 28 12.80 -13.05 -6.03
N PRO A 29 12.97 -11.71 -6.07
CA PRO A 29 14.20 -11.06 -5.64
C PRO A 29 14.40 -11.20 -4.12
N ILE A 30 15.59 -11.64 -3.72
CA ILE A 30 15.93 -11.90 -2.31
C ILE A 30 16.49 -10.64 -1.68
N TYR A 31 15.72 -10.00 -0.83
CA TYR A 31 16.15 -8.86 -0.03
C TYR A 31 16.96 -9.32 1.19
N ARG A 32 18.06 -8.63 1.43
CA ARG A 32 18.82 -8.70 2.68
C ARG A 32 19.23 -7.30 3.10
N ARG A 33 18.82 -6.86 4.26
CA ARG A 33 19.17 -5.54 4.78
C ARG A 33 20.69 -5.32 4.84
N ALA A 34 21.45 -6.36 5.15
CA ALA A 34 22.92 -6.33 5.22
C ALA A 34 23.62 -6.03 3.87
N ASP A 35 22.94 -6.26 2.74
CA ASP A 35 23.48 -5.99 1.40
C ASP A 35 23.44 -4.51 1.04
N ILE A 36 22.65 -3.70 1.74
CA ILE A 36 22.52 -2.26 1.51
C ILE A 36 23.81 -1.54 1.92
N LYS A 37 24.35 -0.71 1.03
CA LYS A 37 25.58 0.06 1.26
C LYS A 37 25.32 1.52 1.70
N ALA A 38 24.08 1.96 1.65
CA ALA A 38 23.68 3.28 2.15
C ALA A 38 23.80 3.35 3.69
N PRO A 39 23.97 4.56 4.26
CA PRO A 39 23.91 4.75 5.71
C PRO A 39 22.59 4.22 6.30
N VAL A 40 22.66 3.54 7.45
CA VAL A 40 21.51 2.91 8.11
C VAL A 40 20.32 3.88 8.30
N ALA A 41 20.62 5.16 8.56
CA ALA A 41 19.61 6.20 8.70
C ALA A 41 18.81 6.49 7.40
N ARG A 42 19.29 5.99 6.25
CA ARG A 42 18.62 6.17 4.94
C ARG A 42 17.78 4.98 4.51
N ILE A 43 17.87 3.86 5.21
CA ILE A 43 17.11 2.66 4.89
C ILE A 43 15.67 2.85 5.33
N LYS A 44 14.75 2.50 4.44
CA LYS A 44 13.31 2.59 4.64
C LYS A 44 12.69 1.21 4.54
N GLU A 45 11.96 0.83 5.57
CA GLU A 45 11.25 -0.46 5.62
C GLU A 45 9.87 -0.24 6.22
N TRP A 46 8.84 -0.82 5.65
CA TRP A 46 7.48 -0.77 6.19
C TRP A 46 6.67 -1.99 5.83
N ASP A 47 5.71 -2.28 6.68
CA ASP A 47 4.59 -3.15 6.43
C ASP A 47 3.32 -2.33 6.68
N TYR A 48 2.54 -2.13 5.62
CA TYR A 48 1.25 -1.45 5.66
C TYR A 48 0.16 -2.43 5.28
N TYR A 49 -0.88 -2.50 6.09
CA TYR A 49 -2.10 -3.23 5.79
C TYR A 49 -3.28 -2.27 5.73
N LEU A 50 -4.12 -2.46 4.72
CA LEU A 50 -5.43 -1.82 4.64
C LEU A 50 -6.48 -2.92 4.54
N VAL A 51 -7.49 -2.86 5.40
CA VAL A 51 -8.67 -3.74 5.37
C VAL A 51 -9.90 -2.88 5.17
N THR A 52 -10.70 -3.21 4.15
CA THR A 52 -11.87 -2.42 3.74
C THR A 52 -13.08 -3.30 3.52
N ASN A 53 -14.25 -2.71 3.74
CA ASN A 53 -15.51 -3.11 3.12
C ASN A 53 -16.22 -1.84 2.59
N ASP A 54 -17.45 -1.96 2.14
CA ASP A 54 -18.19 -0.83 1.55
C ASP A 54 -18.49 0.32 2.52
N HIS A 55 -18.39 0.09 3.83
CA HIS A 55 -18.83 1.00 4.89
C HIS A 55 -17.68 1.64 5.67
N PHE A 56 -16.59 0.91 5.89
CA PHE A 56 -15.47 1.38 6.69
C PHE A 56 -14.16 0.69 6.33
N ALA A 57 -13.07 1.29 6.82
CA ALA A 57 -11.74 0.73 6.65
C ALA A 57 -10.88 0.91 7.90
N VAL A 58 -9.91 0.03 8.06
CA VAL A 58 -8.79 0.20 8.99
C VAL A 58 -7.47 0.07 8.26
N ALA A 59 -6.55 1.01 8.50
CA ALA A 59 -5.19 0.96 7.97
C ALA A 59 -4.19 0.91 9.12
N LEU A 60 -3.22 0.01 9.00
CA LEU A 60 -2.19 -0.28 10.01
C LEU A 60 -0.82 -0.17 9.37
N THR A 61 0.11 0.53 10.03
CA THR A 61 1.48 0.66 9.55
C THR A 61 2.48 0.43 10.67
N ILE A 62 3.50 -0.35 10.41
CA ILE A 62 4.73 -0.38 11.19
C ILE A 62 5.88 -0.04 10.23
N ALA A 63 6.60 1.05 10.51
CA ALA A 63 7.68 1.51 9.65
C ALA A 63 8.95 1.83 10.44
N ASP A 64 10.10 1.46 9.85
CA ASP A 64 11.44 1.87 10.25
C ASP A 64 12.08 2.67 9.10
N ASN A 65 12.04 3.97 9.21
CA ASN A 65 12.61 4.89 8.22
C ASN A 65 14.07 5.29 8.56
N GLY A 66 14.76 4.48 9.35
CA GLY A 66 16.10 4.73 9.83
C GLY A 66 16.11 5.73 11.00
N TYR A 67 16.17 7.02 10.73
CA TYR A 67 16.16 8.06 11.77
C TYR A 67 14.77 8.24 12.45
N MET A 68 13.71 7.76 11.85
CA MET A 68 12.33 7.86 12.37
C MET A 68 11.58 6.55 12.14
N GLY A 69 10.94 6.04 13.17
CA GLY A 69 9.94 4.96 13.05
C GLY A 69 8.54 5.50 13.22
N LEU A 70 7.57 4.80 12.65
CA LEU A 70 6.17 5.17 12.67
C LEU A 70 5.32 3.93 12.93
N ASP A 71 4.44 4.03 13.92
CA ASP A 71 3.38 3.05 14.15
C ASP A 71 2.05 3.75 13.96
N SER A 72 1.26 3.36 12.97
CA SER A 72 0.04 4.08 12.63
C SER A 72 -1.18 3.19 12.64
N VAL A 73 -2.27 3.73 13.20
CA VAL A 73 -3.62 3.18 13.08
C VAL A 73 -4.52 4.26 12.52
N SER A 74 -5.23 3.95 11.43
CA SER A 74 -6.28 4.81 10.89
C SER A 74 -7.58 4.03 10.86
N PHE A 75 -8.68 4.69 11.19
CA PHE A 75 -10.04 4.19 10.96
C PHE A 75 -10.80 5.20 10.12
N LEU A 76 -11.50 4.70 9.10
CA LEU A 76 -12.27 5.50 8.16
C LEU A 76 -13.71 4.97 8.16
N GLN A 77 -14.68 5.88 8.27
CA GLN A 77 -16.10 5.58 8.21
C GLN A 77 -16.68 6.27 6.97
N PHE A 78 -17.04 5.51 5.96
CA PHE A 78 -17.44 6.05 4.66
C PHE A 78 -18.88 6.54 4.64
N ASP A 79 -19.78 5.88 5.35
CA ASP A 79 -21.21 6.27 5.39
C ASP A 79 -21.41 7.60 6.11
N GLU A 80 -20.58 7.88 7.12
CA GLU A 80 -20.65 9.12 7.91
C GLU A 80 -19.63 10.17 7.46
N GLY A 81 -18.69 9.80 6.57
CA GLY A 81 -17.70 10.69 5.98
C GLY A 81 -16.65 11.22 6.96
N TRP A 82 -16.18 10.39 7.92
CA TRP A 82 -15.13 10.78 8.85
C TRP A 82 -13.96 9.80 8.88
N GLN A 83 -12.83 10.27 9.31
CA GLN A 83 -11.63 9.46 9.57
C GLN A 83 -10.88 9.94 10.80
N MET A 84 -10.13 9.02 11.42
CA MET A 84 -9.19 9.33 12.47
C MET A 84 -7.89 8.55 12.23
N THR A 85 -6.76 9.24 12.36
CA THR A 85 -5.43 8.66 12.28
C THR A 85 -4.62 9.04 13.51
N ARG A 86 -3.95 8.06 14.12
CA ARG A 86 -2.94 8.27 15.16
C ARG A 86 -1.65 7.58 14.72
N SER A 87 -0.55 8.33 14.78
CA SER A 87 0.74 7.89 14.28
C SER A 87 1.85 8.21 15.27
N PRO A 88 1.94 7.50 16.41
CA PRO A 88 3.08 7.67 17.31
C PRO A 88 4.39 7.38 16.58
N MET A 89 5.35 8.27 16.79
CA MET A 89 6.68 8.20 16.17
C MET A 89 7.72 7.71 17.17
N ARG A 90 8.70 6.98 16.66
CA ARG A 90 9.89 6.52 17.40
C ARG A 90 11.14 7.19 16.84
N ALA A 91 11.99 7.75 17.71
CA ALA A 91 13.25 8.36 17.31
C ALA A 91 14.31 7.28 17.07
N PHE A 92 15.01 7.38 15.94
CA PHE A 92 16.19 6.60 15.59
C PHE A 92 16.07 5.08 15.78
N PRO A 93 15.05 4.42 15.18
CA PRO A 93 14.96 2.97 15.28
C PRO A 93 16.14 2.27 14.58
N MET A 94 16.62 2.79 13.44
CA MET A 94 17.86 2.37 12.77
C MET A 94 17.90 0.86 12.45
N GLY A 95 16.76 0.28 12.08
CA GLY A 95 16.60 -1.16 11.82
C GLY A 95 16.29 -2.01 13.05
N ARG A 96 16.25 -1.42 14.26
CA ARG A 96 15.95 -2.17 15.49
C ARG A 96 14.48 -2.59 15.61
N THR A 97 13.61 -2.10 14.73
CA THR A 97 12.24 -2.60 14.62
C THR A 97 12.21 -4.07 14.20
N GLY A 98 13.25 -4.52 13.48
CA GLY A 98 13.40 -5.95 13.13
C GLY A 98 12.36 -6.42 12.12
N LEU A 99 11.99 -5.56 11.16
CA LEU A 99 11.08 -5.96 10.09
C LEU A 99 11.65 -7.13 9.28
N PRO A 100 10.86 -8.18 8.98
CA PRO A 100 11.32 -9.35 8.23
C PRO A 100 11.87 -9.01 6.85
N GLU A 101 12.88 -9.73 6.42
CA GLU A 101 13.49 -9.59 5.08
C GLU A 101 12.61 -10.15 3.94
N THR A 102 11.47 -10.74 4.28
CA THR A 102 10.48 -11.28 3.34
C THR A 102 9.07 -11.01 3.85
N SER A 103 8.13 -10.85 2.94
CA SER A 103 6.71 -10.78 3.28
C SER A 103 6.06 -12.15 3.47
N ALA A 104 6.78 -13.23 3.13
CA ALA A 104 6.25 -14.60 3.14
C ALA A 104 6.41 -15.30 4.51
N ALA A 105 7.20 -14.74 5.42
CA ALA A 105 7.46 -15.32 6.72
C ALA A 105 7.99 -14.29 7.73
N GLY A 106 7.86 -14.59 9.00
CA GLY A 106 8.27 -13.74 10.10
C GLY A 106 7.15 -12.80 10.56
N ASP A 107 7.19 -12.42 11.82
CA ASP A 107 6.21 -11.54 12.42
C ASP A 107 6.75 -10.11 12.46
N THR A 108 5.88 -9.13 12.27
CA THR A 108 6.18 -7.71 12.46
C THR A 108 5.45 -7.23 13.70
N ALA A 109 6.19 -6.65 14.64
CA ALA A 109 5.59 -6.13 15.86
C ALA A 109 6.22 -4.82 16.29
N SER A 110 5.39 -3.92 16.80
CA SER A 110 5.84 -2.68 17.41
C SER A 110 4.92 -2.28 18.54
N SER A 111 5.51 -1.70 19.58
CA SER A 111 4.73 -1.22 20.72
C SER A 111 5.37 0.02 21.35
N GLY A 112 4.53 0.81 21.99
CA GLY A 112 4.91 1.94 22.82
C GLY A 112 4.09 1.97 24.11
N LYS A 113 4.15 3.07 24.84
CA LYS A 113 3.45 3.21 26.13
C LYS A 113 1.92 3.01 26.00
N ARG A 114 1.32 3.41 24.89
CA ARG A 114 -0.13 3.50 24.70
C ARG A 114 -0.63 2.82 23.44
N HIS A 115 0.22 2.01 22.78
CA HIS A 115 -0.16 1.29 21.58
C HIS A 115 0.65 0.00 21.44
N ALA A 116 0.08 -0.95 20.71
CA ALA A 116 0.74 -2.15 20.23
C ALA A 116 0.11 -2.58 18.91
N LEU A 117 0.96 -2.94 17.93
CA LEU A 117 0.57 -3.51 16.66
C LEU A 117 1.39 -4.79 16.44
N VAL A 118 0.73 -5.84 16.00
CA VAL A 118 1.37 -7.13 15.72
C VAL A 118 0.75 -7.71 14.46
N PHE A 119 1.60 -8.04 13.50
CA PHE A 119 1.24 -8.71 12.25
C PHE A 119 1.93 -10.06 12.23
N ARG A 120 1.17 -11.16 12.24
CA ARG A 120 1.68 -12.52 12.30
C ARG A 120 1.31 -13.33 11.09
N HIS A 121 2.22 -14.20 10.69
CA HIS A 121 1.86 -15.32 9.83
C HIS A 121 1.23 -16.43 10.64
N VAL A 122 0.05 -16.88 10.22
CA VAL A 122 -0.66 -18.01 10.83
C VAL A 122 -0.99 -19.04 9.74
N PRO A 123 -1.28 -20.29 10.10
CA PRO A 123 -1.70 -21.28 9.11
C PRO A 123 -2.89 -20.79 8.29
N GLY A 124 -2.69 -20.67 6.98
CA GLY A 124 -3.71 -20.22 6.03
C GLY A 124 -3.94 -18.71 5.93
N GLY A 125 -3.10 -17.87 6.56
CA GLY A 125 -3.29 -16.42 6.45
C GLY A 125 -2.37 -15.55 7.29
N ARG A 126 -2.85 -14.34 7.53
CA ARG A 126 -2.17 -13.29 8.31
C ARG A 126 -3.10 -12.76 9.39
N GLU A 127 -2.63 -12.73 10.61
CA GLU A 127 -3.34 -12.19 11.76
C GLU A 127 -2.83 -10.79 12.08
N LEU A 128 -3.74 -9.82 12.14
CA LEU A 128 -3.46 -8.45 12.50
C LEU A 128 -4.12 -8.14 13.83
N THR A 129 -3.31 -7.86 14.85
CA THR A 129 -3.79 -7.46 16.17
C THR A 129 -3.24 -6.08 16.51
N PHE A 130 -4.10 -5.20 16.98
CA PHE A 130 -3.69 -3.86 17.35
C PHE A 130 -4.52 -3.29 18.49
N ARG A 131 -3.91 -2.38 19.23
CA ARG A 131 -4.55 -1.57 20.27
C ARG A 131 -3.88 -0.20 20.32
N MET A 132 -4.67 0.87 20.40
CA MET A 132 -4.16 2.24 20.58
C MET A 132 -5.10 3.05 21.47
N GLU A 133 -4.56 3.55 22.57
CA GLU A 133 -5.27 4.41 23.53
C GLU A 133 -5.42 5.83 23.00
N ASP A 134 -6.40 6.57 23.50
CA ASP A 134 -6.73 7.95 23.09
C ASP A 134 -6.89 8.11 21.58
N PHE A 135 -7.48 7.12 20.93
CA PHE A 135 -7.64 7.13 19.48
C PHE A 135 -8.67 8.17 19.03
N LEU A 136 -9.90 8.06 19.50
CA LEU A 136 -11.02 8.97 19.19
C LEU A 136 -11.72 9.35 20.49
N ASN A 137 -11.87 10.66 20.78
CA ASN A 137 -12.57 11.18 21.97
C ASN A 137 -12.08 10.56 23.31
N ARG A 138 -10.79 10.21 23.41
CA ARG A 138 -10.14 9.46 24.49
C ARG A 138 -10.47 7.97 24.56
N ASP A 139 -11.30 7.48 23.65
CA ASP A 139 -11.55 6.05 23.53
C ASP A 139 -10.35 5.31 22.96
N THR A 140 -10.26 4.04 23.28
CA THR A 140 -9.28 3.12 22.72
C THR A 140 -9.85 2.51 21.44
N ILE A 141 -9.02 2.40 20.39
CA ILE A 141 -9.26 1.48 19.30
C ILE A 141 -8.51 0.18 19.55
N GLU A 142 -9.15 -0.94 19.31
CA GLU A 142 -8.54 -2.25 19.29
C GLU A 142 -9.16 -3.14 18.23
N GLY A 143 -8.40 -4.05 17.68
CA GLY A 143 -8.91 -4.94 16.64
C GLY A 143 -8.11 -6.23 16.54
N HIS A 144 -8.80 -7.22 16.03
CA HIS A 144 -8.25 -8.52 15.66
C HIS A 144 -8.85 -8.91 14.30
N LEU A 145 -8.00 -9.02 13.29
CA LEU A 145 -8.37 -9.32 11.92
C LEU A 145 -7.56 -10.49 11.40
N LEU A 146 -8.20 -11.34 10.62
CA LEU A 146 -7.58 -12.44 9.91
C LEU A 146 -7.72 -12.22 8.40
N LEU A 147 -6.61 -12.17 7.70
CA LEU A 147 -6.55 -12.14 6.25
C LEU A 147 -6.26 -13.54 5.73
N THR A 148 -7.11 -14.04 4.86
CA THR A 148 -7.03 -15.40 4.30
C THR A 148 -7.09 -15.38 2.77
N GLN A 149 -6.94 -16.53 2.14
CA GLN A 149 -6.99 -16.68 0.68
C GLN A 149 -6.02 -15.72 -0.03
N GLU A 150 -4.77 -15.70 0.47
CA GLU A 150 -3.71 -14.96 -0.21
C GLU A 150 -3.59 -15.43 -1.67
N PRO A 151 -3.62 -14.51 -2.66
CA PRO A 151 -3.60 -14.89 -4.07
C PRO A 151 -2.27 -15.56 -4.46
N GLU A 152 -2.30 -16.39 -5.48
CA GLU A 152 -1.10 -17.05 -6.01
C GLU A 152 -0.10 -16.05 -6.60
N GLU A 153 -0.61 -14.97 -7.19
CA GLU A 153 0.20 -13.93 -7.83
C GLU A 153 -0.08 -12.56 -7.19
N SER A 154 0.98 -11.75 -7.10
CA SER A 154 0.98 -10.41 -6.50
C SER A 154 1.79 -9.46 -7.36
N MET A 155 1.74 -8.16 -7.09
CA MET A 155 2.64 -7.18 -7.70
C MET A 155 3.95 -7.13 -6.91
N VAL A 156 5.08 -7.37 -7.58
CA VAL A 156 6.42 -7.13 -7.06
C VAL A 156 7.15 -6.20 -8.01
N ILE A 157 7.82 -5.17 -7.49
CA ILE A 157 8.53 -4.17 -8.28
C ILE A 157 9.92 -3.90 -7.73
N CYS A 158 10.90 -3.81 -8.61
CA CYS A 158 12.28 -3.41 -8.35
C CYS A 158 12.58 -2.15 -9.18
N THR A 159 12.48 -0.97 -8.58
CA THR A 159 12.64 0.32 -9.25
C THR A 159 13.91 1.01 -8.76
N PRO A 160 14.89 1.32 -9.63
CA PRO A 160 16.05 2.13 -9.26
C PRO A 160 15.67 3.62 -9.18
N PHE A 161 16.50 4.38 -8.47
CA PHE A 161 16.53 5.84 -8.58
C PHE A 161 17.80 6.26 -9.35
N ASP A 162 17.85 7.52 -9.79
CA ASP A 162 19.00 8.06 -10.52
C ASP A 162 20.32 7.96 -9.72
N LYS A 163 20.24 7.95 -8.40
CA LYS A 163 21.39 7.87 -7.54
C LYS A 163 21.79 6.40 -7.26
N PRO A 164 23.05 6.00 -7.52
CA PRO A 164 23.51 4.64 -7.23
C PRO A 164 23.23 4.19 -5.80
N GLY A 165 22.86 2.91 -5.62
CA GLY A 165 22.49 2.33 -4.33
C GLY A 165 21.16 2.83 -3.76
N HIS A 166 20.39 3.60 -4.53
CA HIS A 166 19.03 4.00 -4.18
C HIS A 166 18.03 3.21 -5.00
N PHE A 167 17.07 2.62 -4.32
CA PHE A 167 16.09 1.73 -4.92
C PHE A 167 14.80 1.69 -4.12
N TYR A 168 13.73 1.30 -4.79
CA TYR A 168 12.45 0.90 -4.24
C TYR A 168 12.20 -0.57 -4.57
N TYR A 169 12.02 -1.40 -3.55
CA TYR A 169 11.62 -2.79 -3.64
C TYR A 169 10.33 -2.97 -2.88
N ASN A 170 9.30 -3.45 -3.55
CA ASN A 170 7.98 -3.51 -2.97
C ASN A 170 7.19 -4.73 -3.45
N GLN A 171 6.33 -5.24 -2.58
CA GLN A 171 5.29 -6.19 -2.92
C GLN A 171 3.94 -5.66 -2.47
N LYS A 172 2.94 -5.75 -3.35
CA LYS A 172 1.53 -5.52 -3.06
C LYS A 172 0.76 -6.83 -3.20
N ILE A 173 0.10 -7.26 -2.12
CA ILE A 173 -0.77 -8.44 -2.13
C ILE A 173 -2.20 -7.94 -1.97
N ASN A 174 -2.98 -7.99 -3.04
CA ASN A 174 -4.37 -7.52 -3.07
C ASN A 174 -5.35 -8.66 -2.90
N CYS A 175 -6.61 -8.33 -2.61
CA CYS A 175 -7.76 -9.24 -2.62
C CYS A 175 -7.71 -10.40 -1.60
N MET A 176 -6.96 -10.27 -0.52
CA MET A 176 -7.06 -11.21 0.60
C MET A 176 -8.44 -11.07 1.27
N ARG A 177 -9.15 -12.17 1.54
CA ARG A 177 -10.39 -12.12 2.32
C ARG A 177 -10.10 -11.72 3.75
N ALA A 178 -10.90 -10.83 4.31
CA ALA A 178 -10.71 -10.31 5.66
C ALA A 178 -11.89 -10.62 6.57
N ALA A 179 -11.60 -11.11 7.77
CA ALA A 179 -12.59 -11.37 8.80
C ALA A 179 -12.12 -10.83 10.15
N GLY A 180 -13.05 -10.45 11.01
CA GLY A 180 -12.73 -10.04 12.37
C GLY A 180 -13.45 -8.78 12.81
N THR A 181 -12.96 -8.15 13.87
CA THR A 181 -13.62 -6.99 14.46
C THR A 181 -12.64 -5.89 14.83
N VAL A 182 -13.13 -4.65 14.73
CA VAL A 182 -12.49 -3.45 15.29
C VAL A 182 -13.47 -2.81 16.25
N ARG A 183 -12.99 -2.44 17.43
CA ARG A 183 -13.78 -1.75 18.45
C ARG A 183 -13.20 -0.38 18.74
N ILE A 184 -14.04 0.63 18.78
CA ILE A 184 -13.73 2.00 19.21
C ILE A 184 -14.70 2.36 20.33
N GLY A 185 -14.21 2.48 21.56
CA GLY A 185 -15.07 2.68 22.72
C GLY A 185 -16.10 1.56 22.84
N GLY A 186 -17.38 1.92 22.81
CA GLY A 186 -18.51 0.99 22.87
C GLY A 186 -18.99 0.44 21.54
N GLN A 187 -18.47 0.96 20.40
CA GLN A 187 -18.90 0.59 19.05
C GLN A 187 -18.03 -0.53 18.49
N THR A 188 -18.65 -1.56 17.92
CA THR A 188 -17.97 -2.66 17.22
C THR A 188 -18.27 -2.62 15.72
N TYR A 189 -17.21 -2.75 14.93
CA TYR A 189 -17.24 -2.83 13.48
C TYR A 189 -16.77 -4.23 13.06
N THR A 190 -17.61 -4.95 12.32
CA THR A 190 -17.33 -6.32 11.91
C THR A 190 -16.95 -6.39 10.44
N PHE A 191 -15.81 -6.97 10.13
CA PHE A 191 -15.40 -7.33 8.77
C PHE A 191 -15.85 -8.75 8.50
N ASP A 192 -16.77 -8.91 7.51
CA ASP A 192 -17.26 -10.19 7.05
C ASP A 192 -16.44 -10.64 5.82
N PRO A 193 -15.91 -11.87 5.79
CA PRO A 193 -15.14 -12.33 4.64
C PRO A 193 -15.95 -12.43 3.32
N ALA A 194 -17.27 -12.30 3.38
CA ALA A 194 -18.11 -12.22 2.19
C ALA A 194 -17.92 -10.90 1.40
N ASP A 195 -17.65 -9.80 2.10
CA ASP A 195 -17.55 -8.45 1.52
C ASP A 195 -16.29 -7.68 1.88
N SER A 196 -15.48 -8.20 2.80
CA SER A 196 -14.31 -7.50 3.32
C SER A 196 -13.01 -8.04 2.74
N PHE A 197 -12.10 -7.12 2.37
CA PHE A 197 -10.83 -7.44 1.72
C PHE A 197 -9.67 -6.69 2.34
N GLY A 198 -8.51 -7.36 2.31
CA GLY A 198 -7.25 -6.79 2.76
C GLY A 198 -6.23 -6.64 1.64
N VAL A 199 -5.37 -5.65 1.78
CA VAL A 199 -4.16 -5.46 0.98
C VAL A 199 -2.96 -5.33 1.90
N LEU A 200 -1.83 -5.94 1.50
CA LEU A 200 -0.51 -5.69 2.08
C LEU A 200 0.29 -4.81 1.12
N ASP A 201 0.91 -3.77 1.65
CA ASP A 201 1.99 -3.02 1.04
C ASP A 201 3.27 -3.25 1.88
N TRP A 202 4.13 -4.14 1.38
CA TRP A 202 5.42 -4.47 1.99
C TRP A 202 6.52 -3.79 1.21
N GLY A 203 7.25 -2.86 1.83
CA GLY A 203 8.24 -2.06 1.13
C GLY A 203 9.59 -2.01 1.83
N ARG A 204 10.64 -2.02 1.01
CA ARG A 204 12.05 -1.94 1.42
C ARG A 204 12.81 -1.06 0.44
N GLY A 205 13.72 -0.23 0.93
CA GLY A 205 14.48 0.58 0.01
C GLY A 205 15.37 1.65 0.62
N VAL A 206 15.96 2.41 -0.28
CA VAL A 206 16.73 3.63 0.02
C VAL A 206 16.28 4.68 -0.97
N TRP A 207 15.60 5.73 -0.50
CA TRP A 207 15.01 6.74 -1.36
C TRP A 207 15.90 7.96 -1.52
N THR A 208 15.65 8.73 -2.58
CA THR A 208 16.18 10.09 -2.74
C THR A 208 15.47 11.04 -1.78
N TYR A 209 16.00 12.27 -1.62
CA TYR A 209 15.49 13.23 -0.64
C TYR A 209 14.12 13.81 -1.00
N HIS A 210 13.84 13.99 -2.29
CA HIS A 210 12.58 14.55 -2.79
C HIS A 210 11.92 13.53 -3.69
N ASN A 211 10.67 13.19 -3.38
CA ASN A 211 9.90 12.20 -4.11
C ASN A 211 8.45 12.64 -4.23
N THR A 212 7.87 12.32 -5.38
CA THR A 212 6.44 12.40 -5.61
C THR A 212 5.99 11.04 -6.13
N TRP A 213 4.89 10.53 -5.62
CA TRP A 213 4.29 9.33 -6.18
C TRP A 213 2.77 9.44 -6.23
N TYR A 214 2.22 8.67 -7.14
CA TYR A 214 0.81 8.39 -7.26
C TYR A 214 0.61 6.91 -7.01
N TRP A 215 -0.34 6.57 -6.18
CA TRP A 215 -0.69 5.18 -5.88
C TRP A 215 -2.20 5.02 -5.79
N GLY A 216 -2.75 3.97 -6.42
CA GLY A 216 -4.14 3.58 -6.30
C GLY A 216 -4.27 2.08 -6.11
N SER A 217 -5.21 1.67 -5.29
CA SER A 217 -5.47 0.27 -5.02
C SER A 217 -6.94 0.04 -4.75
N ALA A 218 -7.43 -1.10 -5.21
CA ALA A 218 -8.72 -1.64 -4.81
C ALA A 218 -8.62 -3.15 -4.60
N SER A 219 -9.42 -3.65 -3.70
CA SER A 219 -9.59 -5.07 -3.44
C SER A 219 -11.05 -5.35 -3.14
N GLY A 220 -11.66 -6.25 -3.91
CA GLY A 220 -13.06 -6.59 -3.80
C GLY A 220 -13.40 -7.80 -4.65
N GLN A 221 -14.59 -7.82 -5.23
CA GLN A 221 -15.04 -8.87 -6.15
C GLN A 221 -15.92 -8.29 -7.25
N VAL A 222 -15.86 -8.92 -8.41
CA VAL A 222 -16.76 -8.67 -9.54
C VAL A 222 -17.37 -10.01 -9.95
N ASP A 223 -18.69 -10.09 -10.02
CA ASP A 223 -19.44 -11.33 -10.32
C ASP A 223 -19.02 -12.52 -9.45
N GLY A 224 -18.73 -12.25 -8.15
CA GLY A 224 -18.32 -13.27 -7.18
C GLY A 224 -16.84 -13.69 -7.27
N VAL A 225 -16.08 -13.19 -8.25
CA VAL A 225 -14.65 -13.47 -8.39
C VAL A 225 -13.85 -12.37 -7.71
N PRO A 226 -12.85 -12.69 -6.85
CA PRO A 226 -11.94 -11.69 -6.29
C PRO A 226 -11.28 -10.87 -7.39
N PHE A 227 -11.40 -9.55 -7.30
CA PHE A 227 -10.89 -8.59 -8.28
C PHE A 227 -10.35 -7.34 -7.60
N GLY A 228 -9.26 -6.83 -8.14
CA GLY A 228 -8.65 -5.59 -7.67
C GLY A 228 -7.49 -5.16 -8.54
N TRP A 229 -6.77 -4.15 -8.09
CA TRP A 229 -5.59 -3.62 -8.78
C TRP A 229 -4.62 -2.93 -7.83
N ASN A 230 -3.39 -2.84 -8.31
CA ASN A 230 -2.39 -1.87 -7.88
C ASN A 230 -2.00 -1.02 -9.08
N ILE A 231 -2.09 0.28 -8.97
CA ILE A 231 -1.70 1.24 -10.01
C ILE A 231 -0.87 2.36 -9.39
N GLY A 232 0.16 2.82 -10.09
CA GLY A 232 1.00 3.88 -9.57
C GLY A 232 2.12 4.29 -10.52
N TYR A 233 2.68 5.47 -10.27
CA TYR A 233 3.82 6.04 -10.99
C TYR A 233 4.48 7.18 -10.20
N GLY A 234 5.59 7.70 -10.73
CA GLY A 234 6.31 8.85 -10.18
C GLY A 234 7.38 8.52 -9.15
N PHE A 235 7.51 7.25 -8.74
CA PHE A 235 8.47 6.84 -7.71
C PHE A 235 9.65 6.06 -8.30
N GLY A 236 10.77 6.76 -8.52
CA GLY A 236 11.97 6.21 -9.17
C GLY A 236 11.88 6.11 -10.70
N ASP A 237 12.82 5.41 -11.29
CA ASP A 237 12.89 5.18 -12.73
C ASP A 237 12.08 3.93 -13.12
N THR A 238 10.90 4.15 -13.67
CA THR A 238 9.97 3.10 -14.10
C THR A 238 10.16 2.66 -15.56
N SER A 239 11.29 3.01 -16.19
CA SER A 239 11.56 2.64 -17.58
C SER A 239 11.60 1.12 -17.82
N ALA A 240 12.07 0.34 -16.85
CA ALA A 240 12.08 -1.11 -16.91
C ALA A 240 10.69 -1.73 -16.71
N ALA A 241 9.91 -1.23 -15.75
CA ALA A 241 8.54 -1.65 -15.48
C ALA A 241 7.81 -0.67 -14.58
N SER A 242 6.48 -0.56 -14.77
CA SER A 242 5.56 0.08 -13.83
C SER A 242 5.06 -0.92 -12.78
N GLU A 243 4.47 -0.42 -11.70
CA GLU A 243 3.78 -1.25 -10.70
C GLU A 243 2.30 -1.52 -11.03
N ASN A 244 1.85 -1.15 -12.23
CA ASN A 244 0.46 -1.26 -12.65
C ASN A 244 0.07 -2.71 -12.95
N MET A 245 -0.93 -3.23 -12.25
CA MET A 245 -1.33 -4.63 -12.33
C MET A 245 -2.79 -4.80 -11.90
N LEU A 246 -3.54 -5.62 -12.64
CA LEU A 246 -4.85 -6.11 -12.22
C LEU A 246 -4.70 -7.47 -11.55
N PHE A 247 -5.63 -7.79 -10.66
CA PHE A 247 -5.74 -9.11 -10.02
C PHE A 247 -7.15 -9.64 -10.25
N TYR A 248 -7.26 -10.83 -10.82
CA TYR A 248 -8.54 -11.50 -11.08
C TYR A 248 -8.42 -12.99 -10.78
N GLY A 249 -9.25 -13.48 -9.86
CA GLY A 249 -9.25 -14.89 -9.48
C GLY A 249 -7.91 -15.41 -8.97
N GLY A 250 -7.11 -14.56 -8.30
CA GLY A 250 -5.79 -14.92 -7.78
C GLY A 250 -4.64 -14.81 -8.78
N ARG A 251 -4.91 -14.39 -10.04
CA ARG A 251 -3.91 -14.18 -11.10
C ARG A 251 -3.67 -12.69 -11.33
N ALA A 252 -2.43 -12.37 -11.71
CA ALA A 252 -1.99 -11.01 -11.98
C ALA A 252 -1.87 -10.75 -13.50
N HIS A 253 -2.43 -9.62 -13.94
CA HIS A 253 -2.45 -9.16 -15.33
C HIS A 253 -1.74 -7.82 -15.42
N LYS A 254 -0.62 -7.78 -16.15
CA LYS A 254 0.24 -6.61 -16.23
C LYS A 254 -0.39 -5.53 -17.10
N LEU A 255 -0.47 -4.29 -16.57
CA LEU A 255 -0.93 -3.11 -17.30
C LEU A 255 0.24 -2.27 -17.84
N GLY A 256 -0.06 -1.44 -18.83
CA GLY A 256 0.79 -0.35 -19.29
C GLY A 256 0.89 0.80 -18.27
N GLN A 257 1.18 2.00 -18.75
CA GLN A 257 1.23 3.19 -17.90
C GLN A 257 -0.18 3.70 -17.60
N VAL A 258 -0.47 3.95 -16.33
CA VAL A 258 -1.75 4.52 -15.89
C VAL A 258 -1.56 6.01 -15.60
N THR A 259 -2.55 6.81 -15.94
CA THR A 259 -2.59 8.25 -15.64
C THR A 259 -3.77 8.57 -14.74
N PHE A 260 -3.51 9.30 -13.65
CA PHE A 260 -4.53 9.83 -12.75
C PHE A 260 -4.89 11.26 -13.21
N HIS A 261 -6.10 11.45 -13.71
CA HIS A 261 -6.61 12.76 -14.09
C HIS A 261 -7.30 13.40 -12.89
N ILE A 262 -6.50 14.05 -12.04
CA ILE A 262 -6.97 14.76 -10.86
C ILE A 262 -7.55 16.11 -11.30
N PRO A 263 -8.80 16.44 -10.94
CA PRO A 263 -9.42 17.72 -11.31
C PRO A 263 -8.69 18.92 -10.70
N MET A 264 -8.83 20.07 -11.34
CA MET A 264 -8.24 21.32 -10.88
C MET A 264 -9.33 22.34 -10.48
N ALA A 265 -9.23 22.87 -9.28
CA ALA A 265 -9.98 24.07 -8.84
C ALA A 265 -9.05 25.29 -8.92
N GLY A 266 -9.07 25.96 -10.07
CA GLY A 266 -8.14 27.05 -10.37
C GLY A 266 -6.69 26.53 -10.50
N LYS A 267 -5.81 26.86 -9.55
CA LYS A 267 -4.39 26.43 -9.53
C LYS A 267 -4.10 25.28 -8.58
N ARG A 268 -5.11 24.75 -7.90
CA ARG A 268 -4.94 23.66 -6.93
C ARG A 268 -5.71 22.44 -7.40
N GLU A 269 -5.21 21.27 -7.05
CA GLU A 269 -5.93 20.01 -7.24
C GLU A 269 -7.15 19.95 -6.34
N ASP A 270 -8.26 19.48 -6.88
CA ASP A 270 -9.52 19.23 -6.15
C ASP A 270 -9.69 17.73 -5.95
N TYR A 271 -9.20 17.24 -4.85
CA TYR A 271 -9.18 15.82 -4.54
C TYR A 271 -10.57 15.22 -4.29
N LEU A 272 -11.58 16.04 -4.00
CA LEU A 272 -12.96 15.58 -3.76
C LEU A 272 -13.89 15.76 -4.96
N ALA A 273 -13.42 16.36 -6.07
CA ALA A 273 -14.13 16.31 -7.33
C ALA A 273 -13.92 14.95 -8.03
N PRO A 274 -14.81 14.49 -8.92
CA PRO A 274 -14.65 13.21 -9.62
C PRO A 274 -13.36 13.13 -10.46
N TRP A 275 -12.57 12.05 -10.32
CA TRP A 275 -11.36 11.80 -11.12
C TRP A 275 -11.65 10.85 -12.27
N ARG A 276 -10.71 10.78 -13.21
CA ARG A 276 -10.66 9.74 -14.22
C ARG A 276 -9.29 9.07 -14.24
N PHE A 277 -9.27 7.79 -14.56
CA PHE A 277 -8.06 6.99 -14.75
C PHE A 277 -8.06 6.40 -16.15
N THR A 278 -6.91 6.47 -16.81
CA THR A 278 -6.73 5.89 -18.15
C THR A 278 -5.41 5.15 -18.20
N SER A 279 -5.28 4.13 -19.05
CA SER A 279 -4.01 3.49 -19.35
C SER A 279 -3.61 3.67 -20.81
N ASP A 280 -2.30 3.70 -21.09
CA ASP A 280 -1.76 3.87 -22.45
C ASP A 280 -2.06 2.67 -23.37
N ASP A 281 -2.35 1.51 -22.79
CA ASP A 281 -2.77 0.29 -23.48
C ASP A 281 -4.31 0.14 -23.61
N GLY A 282 -5.09 1.11 -23.09
CA GLY A 282 -6.55 1.10 -23.10
C GLY A 282 -7.19 0.00 -22.24
N ARG A 283 -6.42 -0.63 -21.35
CA ARG A 283 -6.87 -1.77 -20.55
C ARG A 283 -7.39 -1.40 -19.17
N PHE A 284 -7.28 -0.13 -18.77
CA PHE A 284 -7.78 0.38 -17.50
C PHE A 284 -8.40 1.77 -17.69
N GLU A 285 -9.73 1.81 -17.78
CA GLU A 285 -10.51 3.03 -17.99
C GLU A 285 -11.57 3.12 -16.88
N MET A 286 -11.32 4.01 -15.88
CA MET A 286 -12.18 4.13 -14.71
C MET A 286 -12.55 5.58 -14.43
N ASP A 287 -13.80 5.80 -14.08
CA ASP A 287 -14.26 6.99 -13.37
C ASP A 287 -14.20 6.72 -11.86
N PHE A 288 -13.93 7.75 -11.08
CA PHE A 288 -13.78 7.65 -9.64
C PHE A 288 -14.58 8.75 -8.95
N ALA A 289 -15.48 8.33 -8.08
CA ALA A 289 -16.28 9.21 -7.24
C ALA A 289 -15.70 9.24 -5.82
N PRO A 290 -14.99 10.32 -5.42
CA PRO A 290 -14.44 10.47 -4.08
C PRO A 290 -15.50 10.47 -2.99
N ILE A 291 -15.17 9.85 -1.85
CA ILE A 291 -15.99 9.85 -0.63
C ILE A 291 -15.27 10.63 0.47
N LEU A 292 -13.96 10.35 0.67
CA LEU A 292 -13.21 10.84 1.81
C LEU A 292 -11.74 11.03 1.44
N ASP A 293 -11.18 12.18 1.78
CA ASP A 293 -9.74 12.44 1.68
C ASP A 293 -9.07 12.25 3.05
N ARG A 294 -8.24 11.21 3.18
CA ARG A 294 -7.33 11.04 4.31
C ARG A 294 -6.09 11.90 4.09
N ALA A 295 -6.26 13.19 4.24
CA ALA A 295 -5.18 14.15 4.08
C ALA A 295 -4.28 14.23 5.32
N ALA A 296 -2.98 14.33 5.10
CA ALA A 296 -2.00 14.62 6.14
C ALA A 296 -0.90 15.52 5.58
N CYS A 297 -0.67 16.64 6.22
CA CYS A 297 0.41 17.55 5.84
C CYS A 297 1.31 17.81 7.05
N THR A 298 2.61 17.63 6.86
CA THR A 298 3.66 18.01 7.79
C THR A 298 4.69 18.83 7.01
N ASP A 299 4.92 20.06 7.43
CA ASP A 299 5.95 20.93 6.84
C ASP A 299 6.76 21.60 7.94
N VAL A 300 8.01 21.13 8.13
CA VAL A 300 8.97 21.64 9.11
C VAL A 300 10.29 21.95 8.42
N LYS A 301 10.29 22.97 7.54
CA LYS A 301 11.46 23.49 6.79
C LYS A 301 12.25 22.44 5.99
N LEU A 302 12.88 21.47 6.66
CA LEU A 302 13.72 20.43 6.05
C LEU A 302 12.96 19.12 5.78
N ILE A 303 11.78 18.97 6.35
CA ILE A 303 10.93 17.78 6.17
C ILE A 303 9.56 18.28 5.73
N LYS A 304 9.12 17.81 4.57
CA LYS A 304 7.77 18.02 4.08
C LYS A 304 7.17 16.65 3.72
N SER A 305 5.96 16.42 4.17
CA SER A 305 5.13 15.33 3.68
C SER A 305 3.74 15.91 3.46
N ASP A 306 3.28 15.88 2.21
CA ASP A 306 1.96 16.32 1.79
C ASP A 306 1.30 15.13 1.13
N GLN A 307 0.31 14.57 1.81
CA GLN A 307 -0.31 13.31 1.44
C GLN A 307 -1.82 13.49 1.34
N HIS A 308 -2.36 13.09 0.21
CA HIS A 308 -3.79 12.95 -0.04
C HIS A 308 -4.07 11.51 -0.45
N GLN A 309 -4.69 10.71 0.41
CA GLN A 309 -5.18 9.38 0.08
C GLN A 309 -6.70 9.43 0.07
N VAL A 310 -7.25 9.50 -1.14
CA VAL A 310 -8.67 9.69 -1.38
C VAL A 310 -9.33 8.34 -1.56
N PHE A 311 -10.26 8.01 -0.68
CA PHE A 311 -11.12 6.84 -0.80
C PHE A 311 -12.36 7.20 -1.60
N GLY A 312 -12.81 6.28 -2.44
CA GLY A 312 -13.96 6.50 -3.30
C GLY A 312 -14.35 5.24 -4.07
N ARG A 313 -15.31 5.41 -4.98
CA ARG A 313 -15.86 4.31 -5.77
C ARG A 313 -15.44 4.43 -7.22
N PHE A 314 -14.94 3.33 -7.74
CA PHE A 314 -14.51 3.19 -9.12
C PHE A 314 -15.59 2.52 -9.95
N THR A 315 -15.85 3.07 -11.14
CA THR A 315 -16.77 2.51 -12.13
C THR A 315 -16.15 2.61 -13.52
N GLY A 316 -16.14 1.51 -14.27
CA GLY A 316 -15.53 1.49 -15.59
C GLY A 316 -15.25 0.09 -16.11
N THR A 317 -14.17 -0.06 -16.86
CA THR A 317 -13.79 -1.33 -17.48
C THR A 317 -12.30 -1.58 -17.37
N ALA A 318 -11.95 -2.82 -17.01
CA ALA A 318 -10.59 -3.33 -17.11
C ALA A 318 -10.55 -4.50 -18.11
N LEU A 319 -9.44 -4.66 -18.83
CA LEU A 319 -9.21 -5.78 -19.75
C LEU A 319 -8.10 -6.68 -19.21
N LEU A 320 -8.38 -7.97 -19.09
CA LEU A 320 -7.39 -8.99 -18.72
C LEU A 320 -6.39 -9.24 -19.88
N ASP A 321 -5.34 -10.02 -19.64
CA ASP A 321 -4.29 -10.29 -20.65
C ASP A 321 -4.84 -10.99 -21.90
N ASP A 322 -5.92 -11.75 -21.79
CA ASP A 322 -6.60 -12.42 -22.89
C ASP A 322 -7.67 -11.55 -23.60
N GLY A 323 -7.82 -10.29 -23.18
CA GLY A 323 -8.82 -9.36 -23.70
C GLY A 323 -10.20 -9.49 -23.06
N THR A 324 -10.38 -10.36 -22.07
CA THR A 324 -11.64 -10.50 -21.34
C THR A 324 -11.96 -9.20 -20.59
N PRO A 325 -13.13 -8.57 -20.81
CA PRO A 325 -13.51 -7.35 -20.10
C PRO A 325 -14.08 -7.70 -18.71
N VAL A 326 -13.59 -6.95 -17.72
CA VAL A 326 -14.14 -6.93 -16.35
C VAL A 326 -14.86 -5.59 -16.18
N ARG A 327 -16.17 -5.63 -16.02
CA ARG A 327 -16.99 -4.44 -15.78
C ARG A 327 -17.04 -4.13 -14.30
N VAL A 328 -16.46 -3.01 -13.92
CA VAL A 328 -16.41 -2.53 -12.54
C VAL A 328 -17.56 -1.57 -12.32
N LYS A 329 -18.30 -1.76 -11.24
CA LYS A 329 -19.37 -0.86 -10.81
C LYS A 329 -19.24 -0.61 -9.31
N ASP A 330 -19.07 0.66 -8.94
CA ASP A 330 -19.05 1.14 -7.56
C ASP A 330 -18.06 0.40 -6.64
N LEU A 331 -16.94 -0.12 -7.18
CA LEU A 331 -15.94 -0.82 -6.39
C LEU A 331 -15.18 0.17 -5.49
N LEU A 332 -15.19 -0.07 -4.18
CA LEU A 332 -14.42 0.73 -3.24
C LEU A 332 -12.92 0.55 -3.43
N GLY A 333 -12.21 1.64 -3.42
CA GLY A 333 -10.75 1.69 -3.47
C GLY A 333 -10.25 3.06 -3.05
N PHE A 334 -8.97 3.29 -3.27
CA PHE A 334 -8.39 4.61 -3.05
C PHE A 334 -7.43 4.97 -4.18
N ALA A 335 -7.17 6.27 -4.26
CA ALA A 335 -6.09 6.83 -5.04
C ALA A 335 -5.38 7.91 -4.21
N GLU A 336 -4.06 7.94 -4.27
CA GLU A 336 -3.28 8.92 -3.51
C GLU A 336 -2.27 9.65 -4.38
N LYS A 337 -1.97 10.87 -3.96
CA LYS A 337 -0.80 11.64 -4.37
C LYS A 337 -0.03 12.04 -3.12
N VAL A 338 1.27 11.82 -3.15
CA VAL A 338 2.16 12.17 -2.04
C VAL A 338 3.37 12.92 -2.55
N GLU A 339 3.69 14.03 -1.90
CA GLU A 339 4.92 14.79 -2.10
C GLU A 339 5.74 14.78 -0.80
N ASN A 340 6.93 14.20 -0.85
CA ASN A 340 7.83 14.11 0.29
C ASN A 340 9.18 14.77 0.05
N LYS A 341 9.70 15.39 1.11
CA LYS A 341 11.10 15.85 1.25
C LYS A 341 11.64 15.37 2.59
N TRP A 342 12.45 14.29 2.60
CA TRP A 342 13.04 13.74 3.83
C TRP A 342 13.99 12.54 3.62
#